data_7182180c87161ad5ced5bf6c848bc95d
#
_entry.id   7182180c87161ad5ced5bf6c848bc95d
#
_cell.length_a   1.000
_cell.length_b   1.000
_cell.length_c   1.000
_cell.angle_alpha   90.00
_cell.angle_beta   90.00
_cell.angle_gamma   90.00
#
_symmetry.space_group_name_H-M   'P 1'
#
loop_
_entity.id
_entity.type
_entity.pdbx_description
1 polymer ?
#
loop_
_entity_poly.entity_id
_entity_poly.type
_entity_poly.pdbx_seq_one_letter_code
_entity_poly.pdbx_strand_id
1 'polypeptide(L)'
;MFIDVARIRVKAGHGGKGCVSFRREKHVPRGGPDGGDGGRGGSLLMEASRSVSTLIDPKYQQVYRAPGGKHGQGKKKHGRDGADVVIRVPLGTVIKDGETGEILGDLTEERQRVLVARGGRGGRGNAAFATATHRAPRNAEDGAAGEERNLLLELKLLAEIGLVGAPNAGKSTLLQ
;
A
#
# COMPACT_ATOMS: atom_id res chain seq x y z
N MET A 1 0.12 -1.46 -28.61
CA MET A 1 -0.32 -2.76 -28.08
C MET A 1 -1.27 -2.49 -26.92
N PHE A 2 -2.50 -2.97 -26.99
CA PHE A 2 -3.49 -2.79 -25.93
C PHE A 2 -3.42 -4.00 -24.97
N ILE A 3 -3.40 -3.76 -23.66
CA ILE A 3 -3.33 -4.80 -22.64
C ILE A 3 -4.46 -4.56 -21.65
N ASP A 4 -5.34 -5.53 -21.53
CA ASP A 4 -6.55 -5.53 -20.70
C ASP A 4 -6.44 -6.37 -19.42
N VAL A 5 -5.42 -7.22 -19.32
CA VAL A 5 -5.17 -8.07 -18.17
C VAL A 5 -3.72 -7.98 -17.73
N ALA A 6 -3.48 -7.78 -16.44
CA ALA A 6 -2.15 -7.79 -15.85
C ALA A 6 -2.16 -8.48 -14.47
N ARG A 7 -1.07 -9.21 -14.17
CA ARG A 7 -0.82 -9.79 -12.86
C ARG A 7 0.33 -9.05 -12.21
N ILE A 8 0.13 -8.61 -10.97
CA ILE A 8 1.15 -7.88 -10.20
C ILE A 8 1.23 -8.42 -8.77
N ARG A 9 2.39 -8.26 -8.18
CA ARG A 9 2.64 -8.50 -6.76
C ARG A 9 2.84 -7.17 -6.05
N VAL A 10 2.06 -6.92 -5.02
CA VAL A 10 2.14 -5.74 -4.19
C VAL A 10 2.66 -6.10 -2.80
N LYS A 11 3.63 -5.34 -2.30
CA LYS A 11 4.23 -5.54 -0.99
C LYS A 11 4.28 -4.22 -0.24
N ALA A 12 3.43 -4.09 0.77
CA ALA A 12 3.42 -2.92 1.64
C ALA A 12 4.66 -2.86 2.54
N GLY A 13 5.00 -1.66 2.99
CA GLY A 13 6.15 -1.43 3.85
C GLY A 13 5.93 -2.03 5.26
N HIS A 14 7.00 -2.59 5.84
CA HIS A 14 6.98 -3.00 7.25
C HIS A 14 7.00 -1.77 8.17
N GLY A 15 6.47 -1.87 9.37
CA GLY A 15 6.63 -0.88 10.42
C GLY A 15 8.08 -0.81 10.95
N GLY A 16 8.48 0.36 11.41
CA GLY A 16 9.76 0.56 12.09
C GLY A 16 9.72 -0.02 13.51
N LYS A 17 10.87 -0.45 14.02
CA LYS A 17 11.01 -0.92 15.41
C LYS A 17 10.94 0.24 16.39
N GLY A 18 10.33 0.06 17.55
CA GLY A 18 10.40 0.96 18.69
C GLY A 18 11.82 1.01 19.28
N CYS A 19 12.14 2.11 19.93
CA CYS A 19 13.45 2.33 20.53
C CYS A 19 13.44 2.01 22.04
N VAL A 20 14.53 1.43 22.53
CA VAL A 20 14.82 1.38 23.97
C VAL A 20 15.88 2.43 24.28
N SER A 21 15.49 3.49 24.97
CA SER A 21 16.36 4.58 25.38
C SER A 21 15.97 5.14 26.74
N PHE A 22 16.92 5.73 27.45
CA PHE A 22 16.75 6.37 28.74
C PHE A 22 17.35 7.75 28.71
N ARG A 23 16.64 8.73 29.26
CA ARG A 23 17.08 10.11 29.36
C ARG A 23 18.34 10.19 30.21
N ARG A 24 19.40 10.81 29.68
CA ARG A 24 20.66 11.09 30.38
C ARG A 24 21.05 12.53 30.10
N GLU A 25 21.05 13.35 31.17
CA GLU A 25 21.44 14.74 31.07
C GLU A 25 22.37 15.08 32.24
N LYS A 26 23.10 16.18 32.15
CA LYS A 26 24.14 16.59 33.13
C LYS A 26 23.66 16.55 34.59
N HIS A 27 22.41 16.88 34.87
CA HIS A 27 21.83 16.88 36.19
C HIS A 27 20.76 15.82 36.42
N VAL A 28 20.55 14.90 35.46
CA VAL A 28 19.57 13.79 35.52
C VAL A 28 20.24 12.48 35.08
N PRO A 29 21.15 11.91 35.89
CA PRO A 29 21.92 10.72 35.51
C PRO A 29 21.05 9.44 35.41
N ARG A 30 19.90 9.42 36.10
CA ARG A 30 18.92 8.28 36.10
C ARG A 30 17.56 8.75 35.60
N GLY A 31 17.50 9.30 34.40
CA GLY A 31 16.26 9.68 33.77
C GLY A 31 15.39 8.46 33.37
N GLY A 32 14.08 8.70 33.24
CA GLY A 32 13.12 7.67 32.85
C GLY A 32 13.28 7.21 31.39
N PRO A 33 12.46 6.22 30.95
CA PRO A 33 12.48 5.74 29.57
C PRO A 33 12.03 6.86 28.61
N ASP A 34 12.76 7.02 27.53
CA ASP A 34 12.53 8.06 26.52
C ASP A 34 12.63 7.56 25.08
N GLY A 35 12.56 6.24 24.89
CA GLY A 35 12.52 5.65 23.55
C GLY A 35 11.22 5.96 22.83
N GLY A 36 11.32 6.48 21.60
CA GLY A 36 10.19 6.76 20.72
C GLY A 36 9.72 5.54 19.94
N ASP A 37 8.53 5.63 19.36
CA ASP A 37 7.92 4.56 18.56
C ASP A 37 8.52 4.53 17.16
N GLY A 38 8.44 3.38 16.51
CA GLY A 38 8.75 3.23 15.09
C GLY A 38 7.66 3.89 14.21
N GLY A 39 8.03 4.29 13.00
CA GLY A 39 7.10 4.80 12.00
C GLY A 39 6.28 3.69 11.35
N ARG A 40 5.12 4.02 10.81
CA ARG A 40 4.27 3.15 10.02
C ARG A 40 4.94 2.82 8.67
N GLY A 41 4.77 1.61 8.15
CA GLY A 41 5.10 1.27 6.77
C GLY A 41 4.16 1.94 5.78
N GLY A 42 4.64 2.25 4.58
CA GLY A 42 3.81 2.77 3.49
C GLY A 42 2.82 1.72 2.98
N SER A 43 1.63 2.17 2.61
CA SER A 43 0.58 1.34 2.00
C SER A 43 0.64 1.45 0.47
N LEU A 44 0.00 0.50 -0.23
CA LEU A 44 -0.21 0.60 -1.67
C LEU A 44 -1.69 0.86 -1.96
N LEU A 45 -1.91 1.86 -2.81
CA LEU A 45 -3.22 2.24 -3.30
C LEU A 45 -3.23 2.13 -4.83
N MET A 46 -4.37 1.75 -5.38
CA MET A 46 -4.65 1.91 -6.81
C MET A 46 -5.57 3.10 -7.01
N GLU A 47 -5.26 3.89 -8.03
CA GLU A 47 -6.02 5.10 -8.38
C GLU A 47 -6.43 5.04 -9.86
N ALA A 48 -7.72 5.22 -10.13
CA ALA A 48 -8.23 5.35 -11.48
C ALA A 48 -7.80 6.68 -12.10
N SER A 49 -7.31 6.64 -13.34
CA SER A 49 -6.94 7.85 -14.06
C SER A 49 -7.27 7.76 -15.55
N ARG A 50 -7.90 8.82 -16.07
CA ARG A 50 -8.14 8.98 -17.52
C ARG A 50 -6.87 9.18 -18.35
N SER A 51 -5.76 9.56 -17.69
CA SER A 51 -4.48 9.70 -18.38
C SER A 51 -3.83 8.36 -18.75
N VAL A 52 -4.35 7.25 -18.20
CA VAL A 52 -3.90 5.89 -18.48
C VAL A 52 -5.00 5.17 -19.23
N SER A 53 -4.69 4.60 -20.40
CA SER A 53 -5.68 3.92 -21.26
C SER A 53 -5.50 2.40 -21.31
N THR A 54 -4.39 1.87 -20.82
CA THR A 54 -4.08 0.43 -20.87
C THR A 54 -3.34 -0.03 -19.62
N LEU A 55 -3.32 -1.34 -19.35
CA LEU A 55 -2.55 -1.94 -18.25
C LEU A 55 -1.11 -2.29 -18.65
N ILE A 56 -0.50 -1.48 -19.56
CA ILE A 56 0.85 -1.75 -20.07
C ILE A 56 1.90 -1.64 -18.96
N ASP A 57 1.84 -0.59 -18.14
CA ASP A 57 2.79 -0.37 -17.04
C ASP A 57 2.72 -1.50 -16.00
N PRO A 58 1.54 -1.90 -15.49
CA PRO A 58 1.41 -3.07 -14.62
C PRO A 58 1.88 -4.40 -15.26
N LYS A 59 1.77 -4.54 -16.58
CA LYS A 59 2.24 -5.73 -17.28
C LYS A 59 3.77 -5.85 -17.27
N TYR A 60 4.48 -4.75 -17.43
CA TYR A 60 5.94 -4.75 -17.42
C TYR A 60 6.53 -4.62 -16.01
N GLN A 61 5.97 -3.75 -15.19
CA GLN A 61 6.34 -3.63 -13.79
C GLN A 61 5.45 -4.51 -12.92
N GLN A 62 5.83 -5.76 -12.77
CA GLN A 62 5.02 -6.75 -12.04
C GLN A 62 5.13 -6.67 -10.52
N VAL A 63 6.10 -5.93 -9.96
CA VAL A 63 6.33 -5.86 -8.51
C VAL A 63 6.34 -4.41 -8.05
N TYR A 64 5.42 -4.10 -7.15
CA TYR A 64 5.33 -2.79 -6.49
C TYR A 64 5.63 -2.94 -5.00
N ARG A 65 6.49 -2.06 -4.47
CA ARG A 65 6.88 -2.08 -3.06
C ARG A 65 6.74 -0.68 -2.45
N ALA A 66 6.10 -0.60 -1.30
CA ALA A 66 6.11 0.61 -0.51
C ALA A 66 7.26 0.60 0.51
N PRO A 67 7.84 1.75 0.84
CA PRO A 67 8.93 1.85 1.80
C PRO A 67 8.46 1.51 3.21
N GLY A 68 9.38 0.92 4.00
CA GLY A 68 9.15 0.66 5.42
C GLY A 68 9.23 1.92 6.27
N GLY A 69 8.61 1.89 7.44
CA GLY A 69 8.77 2.89 8.49
C GLY A 69 10.18 2.87 9.08
N LYS A 70 10.66 4.03 9.51
CA LYS A 70 11.95 4.15 10.18
C LYS A 70 11.84 3.77 11.65
N HIS A 71 12.96 3.32 12.24
CA HIS A 71 13.02 3.00 13.66
C HIS A 71 12.82 4.25 14.53
N GLY A 72 12.23 4.07 15.70
CA GLY A 72 12.18 5.08 16.75
C GLY A 72 13.58 5.43 17.26
N GLN A 73 13.71 6.59 17.89
CA GLN A 73 14.97 7.07 18.43
C GLN A 73 14.79 7.54 19.89
N GLY A 74 15.89 7.78 20.59
CA GLY A 74 15.88 8.38 21.92
C GLY A 74 15.25 9.78 21.92
N LYS A 75 15.01 10.33 23.12
CA LYS A 75 14.34 11.64 23.33
C LYS A 75 12.91 11.67 22.79
N LYS A 76 12.19 10.53 22.88
CA LYS A 76 10.81 10.35 22.40
C LYS A 76 10.62 10.69 20.91
N LYS A 77 11.66 10.57 20.08
CA LYS A 77 11.55 10.83 18.65
C LYS A 77 10.96 9.61 17.94
N HIS A 78 9.78 9.80 17.32
CA HIS A 78 9.15 8.79 16.50
C HIS A 78 9.93 8.58 15.19
N GLY A 79 9.95 7.35 14.71
CA GLY A 79 10.45 7.02 13.39
C GLY A 79 9.56 7.66 12.30
N ARG A 80 10.17 8.07 11.20
CA ARG A 80 9.43 8.60 10.04
C ARG A 80 8.61 7.48 9.40
N ASP A 81 7.36 7.77 9.04
CA ASP A 81 6.49 6.86 8.30
C ASP A 81 7.01 6.63 6.88
N GLY A 82 6.79 5.43 6.37
CA GLY A 82 6.96 5.11 4.96
C GLY A 82 5.91 5.82 4.12
N ALA A 83 6.31 6.36 2.98
CA ALA A 83 5.38 6.99 2.05
C ALA A 83 4.47 5.94 1.41
N ASP A 84 3.19 6.28 1.22
CA ASP A 84 2.27 5.45 0.48
C ASP A 84 2.61 5.50 -1.02
N VAL A 85 2.42 4.40 -1.72
CA VAL A 85 2.66 4.27 -3.17
C VAL A 85 1.31 4.19 -3.87
N VAL A 86 1.11 5.07 -4.85
CA VAL A 86 -0.10 5.09 -5.68
C VAL A 86 0.22 4.54 -7.06
N ILE A 87 -0.49 3.48 -7.45
CA ILE A 87 -0.40 2.85 -8.76
C ILE A 87 -1.60 3.36 -9.58
N ARG A 88 -1.31 4.05 -10.68
CA ARG A 88 -2.35 4.56 -11.58
C ARG A 88 -2.74 3.50 -12.60
N VAL A 89 -4.05 3.31 -12.76
CA VAL A 89 -4.65 2.36 -13.70
C VAL A 89 -5.80 3.02 -14.46
N PRO A 90 -6.20 2.46 -15.62
CA PRO A 90 -7.34 2.99 -16.38
C PRO A 90 -8.65 2.94 -15.60
N LEU A 91 -9.61 3.81 -15.96
CA LEU A 91 -11.00 3.67 -15.52
C LEU A 91 -11.58 2.34 -16.02
N GLY A 92 -12.48 1.74 -15.21
CA GLY A 92 -13.06 0.44 -15.53
C GLY A 92 -12.16 -0.74 -15.16
N THR A 93 -11.05 -0.50 -14.42
CA THR A 93 -10.18 -1.58 -13.94
C THR A 93 -10.80 -2.26 -12.72
N VAL A 94 -11.02 -3.57 -12.82
CA VAL A 94 -11.39 -4.44 -11.70
C VAL A 94 -10.14 -5.02 -11.09
N ILE A 95 -10.03 -4.91 -9.77
CA ILE A 95 -8.91 -5.43 -8.98
C ILE A 95 -9.39 -6.69 -8.28
N LYS A 96 -8.78 -7.82 -8.56
CA LYS A 96 -9.07 -9.10 -7.90
C LYS A 96 -7.85 -9.59 -7.13
N ASP A 97 -8.09 -10.27 -6.03
CA ASP A 97 -7.07 -11.06 -5.38
C ASP A 97 -6.70 -12.25 -6.28
N GLY A 98 -5.42 -12.41 -6.57
CA GLY A 98 -4.94 -13.44 -7.50
C GLY A 98 -5.00 -14.86 -6.96
N GLU A 99 -5.18 -15.02 -5.65
CA GLU A 99 -5.24 -16.33 -4.98
C GLU A 99 -6.69 -16.75 -4.69
N THR A 100 -7.50 -15.82 -4.17
CA THR A 100 -8.90 -16.10 -3.79
C THR A 100 -9.89 -15.80 -4.91
N GLY A 101 -9.51 -14.96 -5.89
CA GLY A 101 -10.42 -14.45 -6.92
C GLY A 101 -11.42 -13.40 -6.42
N GLU A 102 -11.32 -12.99 -5.15
CA GLU A 102 -12.20 -11.98 -4.55
C GLU A 102 -11.98 -10.61 -5.20
N ILE A 103 -13.07 -9.88 -5.46
CA ILE A 103 -13.01 -8.52 -5.99
C ILE A 103 -12.70 -7.56 -4.83
N LEU A 104 -11.52 -6.94 -4.88
CA LEU A 104 -11.09 -5.94 -3.91
C LEU A 104 -11.63 -4.55 -4.25
N GLY A 105 -11.91 -4.28 -5.51
CA GLY A 105 -12.49 -3.02 -5.95
C GLY A 105 -12.73 -2.94 -7.44
N ASP A 106 -13.63 -2.05 -7.83
CA ASP A 106 -13.94 -1.68 -9.21
C ASP A 106 -13.74 -0.18 -9.35
N LEU A 107 -12.81 0.24 -10.19
CA LEU A 107 -12.38 1.61 -10.36
C LEU A 107 -13.12 2.26 -11.54
N THR A 108 -14.30 2.77 -11.29
CA THR A 108 -15.21 3.34 -12.31
C THR A 108 -15.14 4.86 -12.42
N GLU A 109 -14.67 5.56 -11.35
CA GLU A 109 -14.64 7.00 -11.29
C GLU A 109 -13.20 7.55 -11.30
N GLU A 110 -13.01 8.71 -11.91
CA GLU A 110 -11.71 9.42 -11.90
C GLU A 110 -11.25 9.71 -10.48
N ARG A 111 -9.98 9.43 -10.20
CA ARG A 111 -9.34 9.58 -8.88
C ARG A 111 -9.93 8.69 -7.76
N GLN A 112 -10.79 7.76 -8.09
CA GLN A 112 -11.22 6.73 -7.14
C GLN A 112 -10.01 5.94 -6.69
N ARG A 113 -9.90 5.68 -5.37
CA ARG A 113 -8.79 4.95 -4.77
C ARG A 113 -9.24 3.72 -4.03
N VAL A 114 -8.50 2.63 -4.21
CA VAL A 114 -8.69 1.38 -3.48
C VAL A 114 -7.37 1.03 -2.77
N LEU A 115 -7.45 0.74 -1.47
CA LEU A 115 -6.32 0.24 -0.69
C LEU A 115 -6.14 -1.25 -1.01
N VAL A 116 -5.01 -1.60 -1.62
CA VAL A 116 -4.72 -2.98 -2.05
C VAL A 116 -3.77 -3.73 -1.14
N ALA A 117 -2.91 -3.00 -0.41
CA ALA A 117 -2.06 -3.59 0.63
C ALA A 117 -1.75 -2.55 1.72
N ARG A 118 -2.00 -2.91 2.97
CA ARG A 118 -1.80 -2.04 4.13
C ARG A 118 -0.39 -2.14 4.67
N GLY A 119 0.24 -0.99 4.95
CA GLY A 119 1.53 -0.91 5.63
C GLY A 119 1.47 -1.40 7.08
N GLY A 120 2.57 -2.01 7.52
CA GLY A 120 2.72 -2.51 8.88
C GLY A 120 2.73 -1.37 9.91
N ARG A 121 2.16 -1.61 11.09
CA ARG A 121 2.19 -0.67 12.22
C ARG A 121 3.60 -0.57 12.78
N GLY A 122 4.04 0.64 13.14
CA GLY A 122 5.28 0.84 13.90
C GLY A 122 5.20 0.26 15.31
N GLY A 123 6.32 -0.31 15.77
CA GLY A 123 6.45 -0.86 17.12
C GLY A 123 6.54 0.25 18.17
N ARG A 124 6.02 0.04 19.35
CA ARG A 124 6.08 0.98 20.47
C ARG A 124 7.46 1.00 21.11
N GLY A 125 7.96 2.21 21.44
CA GLY A 125 9.18 2.40 22.19
C GLY A 125 9.00 2.12 23.68
N ASN A 126 10.12 2.00 24.42
CA ASN A 126 10.06 1.68 25.85
C ASN A 126 9.34 2.74 26.69
N ALA A 127 9.27 3.99 26.23
CA ALA A 127 8.54 5.04 26.94
C ALA A 127 7.03 4.74 27.04
N ALA A 128 6.45 4.02 26.05
CA ALA A 128 5.04 3.64 26.04
C ALA A 128 4.69 2.54 27.06
N PHE A 129 5.69 1.80 27.57
CA PHE A 129 5.51 0.71 28.54
C PHE A 129 5.76 1.12 29.98
N ALA A 130 6.08 2.39 30.22
CA ALA A 130 6.31 2.91 31.56
C ALA A 130 4.99 2.99 32.33
N THR A 131 4.97 2.36 33.51
CA THR A 131 3.84 2.41 34.45
C THR A 131 4.33 2.82 35.84
N ALA A 132 3.41 3.10 36.77
CA ALA A 132 3.77 3.45 38.16
C ALA A 132 4.58 2.34 38.85
N THR A 133 4.31 1.09 38.53
CA THR A 133 4.99 -0.10 39.08
C THR A 133 6.22 -0.48 38.26
N HIS A 134 6.22 -0.27 36.93
CA HIS A 134 7.33 -0.60 36.02
C HIS A 134 7.91 0.70 35.40
N ARG A 135 8.70 1.42 36.19
CA ARG A 135 9.18 2.77 35.84
C ARG A 135 10.31 2.80 34.81
N ALA A 136 11.01 1.71 34.56
CA ALA A 136 12.18 1.64 33.68
C ALA A 136 12.16 0.42 32.75
N PRO A 137 11.12 0.27 31.88
CA PRO A 137 11.04 -0.85 30.96
C PRO A 137 12.21 -0.85 29.96
N ARG A 138 12.77 -2.04 29.72
CA ARG A 138 13.86 -2.27 28.74
C ARG A 138 13.40 -3.04 27.52
N ASN A 139 12.12 -3.02 27.24
CA ASN A 139 11.51 -3.68 26.08
C ASN A 139 10.93 -2.64 25.11
N ALA A 140 10.97 -2.94 23.85
CA ALA A 140 10.29 -2.23 22.78
C ALA A 140 9.70 -3.26 21.81
N GLU A 141 8.67 -2.88 21.08
CA GLU A 141 8.04 -3.73 20.08
C GLU A 141 8.77 -3.63 18.74
N ASP A 142 8.81 -4.74 18.02
CA ASP A 142 9.16 -4.74 16.62
C ASP A 142 7.99 -4.16 15.80
N GLY A 143 8.29 -3.56 14.65
CA GLY A 143 7.26 -3.14 13.72
C GLY A 143 6.56 -4.34 13.10
N ALA A 144 5.28 -4.21 12.86
CA ALA A 144 4.49 -5.25 12.17
C ALA A 144 4.91 -5.37 10.70
N ALA A 145 4.79 -6.57 10.14
CA ALA A 145 4.95 -6.77 8.71
C ALA A 145 3.86 -6.02 7.92
N GLY A 146 4.19 -5.50 6.75
CA GLY A 146 3.20 -5.02 5.79
C GLY A 146 2.53 -6.16 5.06
N GLU A 147 1.34 -5.91 4.54
CA GLU A 147 0.60 -6.89 3.73
C GLU A 147 1.30 -7.12 2.39
N GLU A 148 1.20 -8.36 1.92
CA GLU A 148 1.68 -8.77 0.61
C GLU A 148 0.58 -9.54 -0.10
N ARG A 149 0.28 -9.18 -1.36
CA ARG A 149 -0.78 -9.80 -2.16
C ARG A 149 -0.35 -9.95 -3.61
N ASN A 150 -0.87 -10.99 -4.26
CA ASN A 150 -0.85 -11.15 -5.70
C ASN A 150 -2.19 -10.64 -6.24
N LEU A 151 -2.17 -9.73 -7.20
CA LEU A 151 -3.37 -9.10 -7.74
C LEU A 151 -3.50 -9.43 -9.22
N LEU A 152 -4.74 -9.66 -9.63
CA LEU A 152 -5.16 -9.75 -11.02
C LEU A 152 -5.95 -8.47 -11.36
N LEU A 153 -5.47 -7.75 -12.34
CA LEU A 153 -6.10 -6.54 -12.87
C LEU A 153 -6.76 -6.88 -14.19
N GLU A 154 -8.04 -6.57 -14.31
CA GLU A 154 -8.82 -6.75 -15.53
C GLU A 154 -9.46 -5.41 -15.92
N LEU A 155 -9.21 -4.96 -17.14
CA LEU A 155 -9.83 -3.75 -17.67
C LEU A 155 -11.12 -4.13 -18.39
N LYS A 156 -12.26 -3.63 -17.90
CA LYS A 156 -13.55 -3.77 -18.57
C LYS A 156 -13.60 -2.80 -19.74
N LEU A 157 -13.54 -3.33 -20.94
CA LEU A 157 -13.77 -2.54 -22.15
C LEU A 157 -15.28 -2.40 -22.36
N LEU A 158 -15.78 -1.19 -22.19
CA LEU A 158 -17.13 -0.86 -22.65
C LEU A 158 -17.05 -0.55 -24.14
N ALA A 159 -17.76 -1.32 -24.96
CA ALA A 159 -17.95 -0.94 -26.33
C ALA A 159 -18.83 0.32 -26.39
N GLU A 160 -18.25 1.43 -26.84
CA GLU A 160 -18.99 2.70 -26.99
C GLU A 160 -19.96 2.71 -28.18
N ILE A 161 -19.76 1.77 -29.13
CA ILE A 161 -20.53 1.67 -30.37
C ILE A 161 -20.99 0.24 -30.57
N GLY A 162 -22.29 0.04 -30.71
CA GLY A 162 -22.92 -1.22 -31.11
C GLY A 162 -23.45 -1.13 -32.54
N LEU A 163 -22.99 -2.03 -33.42
CA LEU A 163 -23.54 -2.14 -34.78
C LEU A 163 -24.76 -3.07 -34.77
N VAL A 164 -25.96 -2.50 -34.97
CA VAL A 164 -27.22 -3.23 -35.07
C VAL A 164 -27.69 -3.17 -36.52
N GLY A 165 -28.06 -4.30 -37.09
CA GLY A 165 -28.58 -4.35 -38.47
C GLY A 165 -28.97 -5.77 -38.89
N ALA A 166 -29.74 -5.88 -39.96
CA ALA A 166 -30.21 -7.15 -40.50
C ALA A 166 -29.03 -8.12 -40.80
N PRO A 167 -29.28 -9.45 -40.84
CA PRO A 167 -28.27 -10.40 -41.29
C PRO A 167 -27.77 -10.02 -42.70
N ASN A 168 -26.48 -10.23 -42.94
CA ASN A 168 -25.80 -9.91 -44.24
C ASN A 168 -25.75 -8.43 -44.65
N ALA A 169 -25.96 -7.50 -43.72
CA ALA A 169 -25.84 -6.04 -43.98
C ALA A 169 -24.38 -5.51 -43.93
N GLY A 170 -23.37 -6.35 -44.09
CA GLY A 170 -21.97 -5.93 -44.16
C GLY A 170 -21.32 -5.49 -42.84
N LYS A 171 -21.95 -5.75 -41.68
CA LYS A 171 -21.45 -5.37 -40.36
C LYS A 171 -20.04 -5.87 -40.07
N SER A 172 -19.74 -7.10 -40.45
CA SER A 172 -18.42 -7.72 -40.23
C SER A 172 -17.31 -7.11 -41.09
N THR A 173 -17.66 -6.54 -42.25
CA THR A 173 -16.71 -5.86 -43.14
C THR A 173 -16.29 -4.48 -42.64
N LEU A 174 -17.13 -3.85 -41.79
CA LEU A 174 -16.83 -2.55 -41.14
C LEU A 174 -15.94 -2.67 -39.91
N LEU A 175 -15.73 -3.89 -39.38
CA LEU A 175 -14.94 -4.17 -38.20
C LEU A 175 -13.52 -4.67 -38.49
N GLN A 176 -13.13 -4.75 -39.77
CA GLN A 176 -11.77 -5.02 -40.23
C GLN A 176 -11.01 -3.71 -40.39
#